data_add1fcb64d682a1009ae86a9e1eb49ca
#
_entry.id   add1fcb64d682a1009ae86a9e1eb49ca
#
_cell.length_a   1.000
_cell.length_b   1.000
_cell.length_c   1.000
_cell.angle_alpha   90.00
_cell.angle_beta   90.00
_cell.angle_gamma   90.00
#
_symmetry.space_group_name_H-M   'P 1'
#
loop_
_entity.id
_entity.type
_entity.pdbx_description
1 polymer ?
#
loop_
_entity_poly.entity_id
_entity_poly.type
_entity_poly.pdbx_seq_one_letter_code
_entity_poly.pdbx_strand_id
1 'polypeptide(L)'
;MGLLPARTAVLNYMNTVSEADVHQVMAALKPQYGQEKQFKEPLFLEHLMSLECNGYLEQAGYDLDDKDDLRILFRITDDGRLAVQKYISKTFQ
;
A
#
# COMPACT_ATOMS: atom_id res chain seq x y z
N MET A 1 12.94 0.59 -17.85
CA MET A 1 12.54 1.20 -16.58
C MET A 1 12.26 0.14 -15.54
N GLY A 2 12.80 0.31 -14.36
CA GLY A 2 12.55 -0.61 -13.27
C GLY A 2 11.21 -0.37 -12.60
N LEU A 3 10.78 -1.36 -11.83
CA LEU A 3 9.61 -1.21 -10.99
C LEU A 3 9.92 -0.26 -9.84
N LEU A 4 8.89 0.40 -9.32
CA LEU A 4 9.02 1.15 -8.07
C LEU A 4 9.41 0.20 -6.93
N PRO A 5 10.15 0.68 -5.93
CA PRO A 5 10.30 -0.10 -4.71
C PRO A 5 8.93 -0.49 -4.16
N ALA A 6 8.83 -1.68 -3.57
CA ALA A 6 7.52 -2.22 -3.17
C ALA A 6 6.76 -1.26 -2.25
N ARG A 7 7.44 -0.67 -1.27
CA ARG A 7 6.76 0.26 -0.34
C ARG A 7 6.21 1.48 -1.07
N THR A 8 6.96 2.01 -2.04
CA THR A 8 6.52 3.15 -2.85
C THR A 8 5.34 2.75 -3.74
N ALA A 9 5.37 1.54 -4.29
CA ALA A 9 4.27 1.03 -5.11
C ALA A 9 3.00 0.87 -4.28
N VAL A 10 3.12 0.44 -3.02
CA VAL A 10 1.97 0.36 -2.11
C VAL A 10 1.36 1.75 -1.93
N LEU A 11 2.19 2.75 -1.66
CA LEU A 11 1.69 4.12 -1.48
C LEU A 11 1.02 4.64 -2.75
N ASN A 12 1.63 4.38 -3.91
CA ASN A 12 1.07 4.80 -5.18
C ASN A 12 -0.31 4.17 -5.42
N TYR A 13 -0.43 2.88 -5.13
CA TYR A 13 -1.73 2.20 -5.24
C TYR A 13 -2.75 2.83 -4.30
N MET A 14 -2.37 3.10 -3.05
CA MET A 14 -3.27 3.67 -2.06
C MET A 14 -3.80 5.04 -2.48
N ASN A 15 -3.07 5.75 -3.35
CA ASN A 15 -3.53 7.03 -3.89
C ASN A 15 -4.65 6.85 -4.92
N THR A 16 -4.92 5.63 -5.36
CA THR A 16 -5.95 5.35 -6.38
C THR A 16 -7.25 4.84 -5.80
N VAL A 17 -7.29 4.55 -4.49
CA VAL A 17 -8.47 3.99 -3.83
C VAL A 17 -8.81 4.82 -2.60
N SER A 18 -10.06 4.70 -2.14
CA SER A 18 -10.48 5.39 -0.92
C SER A 18 -9.93 4.71 0.32
N GLU A 19 -9.90 3.39 0.32
CA GLU A 19 -9.31 2.60 1.40
C GLU A 19 -9.04 1.18 0.89
N ALA A 20 -8.13 0.46 1.53
CA ALA A 20 -7.81 -0.91 1.17
C ALA A 20 -7.15 -1.64 2.32
N ASP A 21 -7.28 -2.96 2.33
CA ASP A 21 -6.53 -3.82 3.24
C ASP A 21 -5.32 -4.42 2.53
N VAL A 22 -4.52 -5.22 3.26
CA VAL A 22 -3.30 -5.81 2.71
C VAL A 22 -3.61 -6.74 1.54
N HIS A 23 -4.71 -7.47 1.59
CA HIS A 23 -5.07 -8.42 0.53
C HIS A 23 -5.40 -7.70 -0.78
N GLN A 24 -6.11 -6.58 -0.68
CA GLN A 24 -6.44 -5.77 -1.86
C GLN A 24 -5.19 -5.17 -2.48
N VAL A 25 -4.27 -4.68 -1.65
CA VAL A 25 -2.99 -4.14 -2.11
C VAL A 25 -2.20 -5.20 -2.84
N MET A 26 -2.08 -6.41 -2.26
CA MET A 26 -1.33 -7.49 -2.89
C MET A 26 -1.97 -7.93 -4.19
N ALA A 27 -3.31 -8.02 -4.24
CA ALA A 27 -4.00 -8.39 -5.47
C ALA A 27 -3.71 -7.38 -6.59
N ALA A 28 -3.69 -6.09 -6.25
CA ALA A 28 -3.43 -5.04 -7.23
C ALA A 28 -1.98 -5.06 -7.73
N LEU A 29 -1.03 -5.41 -6.88
CA LEU A 29 0.39 -5.38 -7.23
C LEU A 29 0.92 -6.72 -7.72
N LYS A 30 0.14 -7.77 -7.64
CA LYS A 30 0.56 -9.10 -8.05
C LYS A 30 1.08 -9.17 -9.50
N PRO A 31 0.48 -8.51 -10.49
CA PRO A 31 1.00 -8.58 -11.86
C PRO A 31 2.45 -8.14 -12.00
N GLN A 32 2.91 -7.21 -11.15
CA GLN A 32 4.26 -6.65 -11.23
C GLN A 32 5.21 -7.25 -10.21
N TYR A 33 4.72 -7.65 -9.05
CA TYR A 33 5.56 -8.06 -7.91
C TYR A 33 5.34 -9.51 -7.48
N GLY A 34 4.37 -10.20 -8.03
CA GLY A 34 3.94 -11.51 -7.53
C GLY A 34 5.00 -12.60 -7.60
N GLN A 35 6.03 -12.45 -8.45
CA GLN A 35 7.09 -13.45 -8.59
C GLN A 35 8.29 -13.14 -7.69
N GLU A 36 8.28 -12.03 -6.99
CA GLU A 36 9.39 -11.69 -6.10
C GLU A 36 9.28 -12.50 -4.80
N LYS A 37 10.43 -12.84 -4.24
CA LYS A 37 10.49 -13.62 -2.99
C LYS A 37 9.84 -12.89 -1.83
N GLN A 38 9.83 -11.57 -1.88
CA GLN A 38 9.28 -10.73 -0.81
C GLN A 38 7.80 -10.44 -0.98
N PHE A 39 7.14 -11.03 -1.98
CA PHE A 39 5.71 -10.85 -2.18
C PHE A 39 4.94 -11.74 -1.20
N LYS A 40 4.92 -11.32 0.07
CA LYS A 40 4.27 -12.07 1.15
C LYS A 40 3.46 -11.12 2.02
N GLU A 41 2.35 -11.62 2.54
CA GLU A 41 1.43 -10.79 3.33
C GLU A 41 2.11 -10.10 4.52
N PRO A 42 2.94 -10.80 5.34
CA PRO A 42 3.56 -10.10 6.48
C PRO A 42 4.42 -8.92 6.06
N LEU A 43 5.13 -9.03 4.93
CA LEU A 43 5.97 -7.95 4.45
C LEU A 43 5.14 -6.78 3.91
N PHE A 44 4.05 -7.08 3.22
CA PHE A 44 3.19 -6.01 2.70
C PHE A 44 2.41 -5.32 3.82
N LEU A 45 2.02 -6.07 4.84
CA LEU A 45 1.44 -5.45 6.02
C LEU A 45 2.45 -4.52 6.70
N GLU A 46 3.72 -4.94 6.77
CA GLU A 46 4.79 -4.10 7.31
C GLU A 46 4.96 -2.83 6.49
N HIS A 47 4.86 -2.90 5.15
CA HIS A 47 4.90 -1.72 4.31
C HIS A 47 3.77 -0.75 4.65
N LEU A 48 2.56 -1.27 4.81
CA LEU A 48 1.41 -0.43 5.18
C LEU A 48 1.60 0.23 6.53
N MET A 49 2.08 -0.53 7.52
CA MET A 49 2.30 -0.01 8.86
C MET A 49 3.44 1.01 8.91
N SER A 50 4.48 0.80 8.11
CA SER A 50 5.57 1.78 8.01
C SER A 50 5.11 3.09 7.39
N LEU A 51 4.28 3.01 6.36
CA LEU A 51 3.71 4.19 5.73
C LEU A 51 2.78 4.93 6.69
N GLU A 52 2.05 4.19 7.51
CA GLU A 52 1.24 4.79 8.56
C GLU A 52 2.11 5.53 9.58
N CYS A 53 3.20 4.90 10.03
CA CYS A 53 4.13 5.52 10.98
C CYS A 53 4.73 6.80 10.42
N ASN A 54 4.94 6.87 9.12
CA ASN A 54 5.47 8.07 8.47
C ASN A 54 4.41 9.14 8.24
N GLY A 55 3.16 8.85 8.57
CA GLY A 55 2.07 9.82 8.38
C GLY A 55 1.48 9.83 6.98
N TYR A 56 1.88 8.90 6.10
CA TYR A 56 1.38 8.83 4.72
C TYR A 56 0.09 8.06 4.58
N LEU A 57 -0.17 7.14 5.49
CA LEU A 57 -1.42 6.40 5.58
C LEU A 57 -2.00 6.55 6.98
N GLU A 58 -3.29 6.29 7.11
CA GLU A 58 -3.93 6.18 8.41
C GLU A 58 -4.88 5.00 8.38
N GLN A 59 -5.22 4.46 9.54
CA GLN A 59 -6.20 3.39 9.62
C GLN A 59 -7.59 3.99 9.44
N ALA A 60 -8.31 3.48 8.44
CA ALA A 60 -9.67 3.92 8.16
C ALA A 60 -10.69 3.14 8.99
N GLY A 61 -10.29 1.96 9.47
CA GLY A 61 -11.16 1.11 10.26
C GLY A 61 -10.69 -0.33 10.24
N TYR A 62 -11.49 -1.20 10.80
CA TYR A 62 -11.24 -2.63 10.74
C TYR A 62 -12.56 -3.38 10.77
N ASP A 63 -12.56 -4.59 10.23
CA ASP A 63 -13.71 -5.48 10.30
C ASP A 63 -13.21 -6.92 10.28
N LEU A 64 -14.14 -7.86 10.26
CA LEU A 64 -13.82 -9.27 10.14
C LEU A 64 -14.17 -9.71 8.72
N ASP A 65 -13.28 -10.53 8.13
CA ASP A 65 -13.58 -11.11 6.82
C ASP A 65 -14.50 -12.34 6.97
N ASP A 66 -14.74 -13.04 5.88
CA ASP A 66 -15.65 -14.20 5.87
C ASP A 66 -15.19 -15.33 6.78
N LYS A 67 -13.91 -15.34 7.16
CA LYS A 67 -13.32 -16.36 8.04
C LYS A 67 -13.13 -15.86 9.45
N ASP A 68 -13.73 -14.72 9.79
CA ASP A 68 -13.57 -14.05 11.08
C ASP A 68 -12.14 -13.60 11.36
N ASP A 69 -11.29 -13.44 10.32
CA ASP A 69 -9.97 -12.86 10.45
C ASP A 69 -10.06 -11.34 10.40
N LEU A 70 -9.23 -10.69 11.21
CA LEU A 70 -9.20 -9.23 11.27
C LEU A 70 -8.67 -8.63 9.96
N ARG A 71 -9.45 -7.69 9.41
CA ARG A 71 -9.01 -6.84 8.29
C ARG A 71 -8.79 -5.45 8.81
N ILE A 72 -7.59 -4.91 8.55
CA ILE A 72 -7.31 -3.52 8.87
C ILE A 72 -7.35 -2.74 7.57
N LEU A 73 -8.21 -1.73 7.52
CA LEU A 73 -8.34 -0.87 6.35
C LEU A 73 -7.47 0.36 6.54
N PHE A 74 -6.70 0.70 5.52
CA PHE A 74 -5.86 1.89 5.48
C PHE A 74 -6.36 2.83 4.41
N ARG A 75 -6.08 4.13 4.58
CA ARG A 75 -6.34 5.12 3.55
C ARG A 75 -5.18 6.11 3.51
N ILE A 76 -5.01 6.75 2.34
CA ILE A 76 -3.94 7.72 2.17
C ILE A 76 -4.31 9.03 2.86
N THR A 77 -3.32 9.70 3.42
CA THR A 77 -3.46 11.03 4.01
C THR A 77 -3.08 12.09 2.99
N ASP A 78 -3.31 13.36 3.32
CA ASP A 78 -2.85 14.46 2.47
C ASP A 78 -1.34 14.45 2.31
N ASP A 79 -0.61 14.15 3.39
CA ASP A 79 0.84 14.01 3.33
C ASP A 79 1.25 12.86 2.42
N GLY A 80 0.49 11.76 2.44
CA GLY A 80 0.74 10.65 1.52
C GLY A 80 0.56 11.04 0.07
N ARG A 81 -0.48 11.81 -0.24
CA ARG A 81 -0.71 12.30 -1.61
C ARG A 81 0.41 13.20 -2.09
N LEU A 82 0.89 14.07 -1.20
CA LEU A 82 2.03 14.94 -1.53
C LEU A 82 3.29 14.11 -1.76
N ALA A 83 3.51 13.05 -0.98
CA ALA A 83 4.64 12.16 -1.17
C ALA A 83 4.58 11.46 -2.53
N VAL A 84 3.39 11.01 -2.96
CA VAL A 84 3.21 10.41 -4.28
C VAL A 84 3.60 11.41 -5.37
N GLN A 85 3.11 12.64 -5.29
CA GLN A 85 3.44 13.66 -6.26
C GLN A 85 4.93 13.97 -6.30
N LYS A 86 5.56 14.05 -5.12
CA LYS A 86 6.96 14.42 -5.01
C LYS A 86 7.90 13.33 -5.51
N TYR A 87 7.63 12.09 -5.13
CA TYR A 87 8.59 11.01 -5.37
C TYR A 87 8.31 10.24 -6.65
N ILE A 88 7.04 10.06 -7.01
CA ILE A 88 6.66 9.22 -8.14
C ILE A 88 6.63 10.02 -9.42
N SER A 89 6.03 11.20 -9.41
CA SER A 89 5.97 12.04 -10.61
C SER A 89 7.35 12.40 -11.14
N LYS A 90 8.30 12.67 -10.24
CA LYS A 90 9.66 12.98 -10.64
C LYS A 90 10.37 11.81 -11.28
N THR A 91 10.03 10.58 -10.88
CA THR A 91 10.68 9.39 -11.38
C THR A 91 10.17 8.99 -12.76
N PHE A 92 8.91 9.28 -13.06
CA PHE A 92 8.23 8.77 -14.25
C PHE A 92 7.73 9.85 -15.20
N GLN A 93 8.19 11.06 -15.02
CA GLN A 93 7.91 12.11 -16.01
C GLN A 93 8.89 12.09 -17.16
#